data_6f7a8330b1ec320664f0b69958978c86
#
_entry.id   6f7a8330b1ec320664f0b69958978c86
#
_cell.length_a   1.000
_cell.length_b   1.000
_cell.length_c   1.000
_cell.angle_alpha   90.00
_cell.angle_beta   90.00
_cell.angle_gamma   90.00
#
_symmetry.space_group_name_H-M   'P 1'
#
loop_
_entity.id
_entity.type
_entity.pdbx_description
1 polymer ?
#
loop_
_entity_poly.entity_id
_entity_poly.type
_entity_poly.pdbx_seq_one_letter_code
_entity_poly.pdbx_strand_id
1 'polypeptide(L)'
;MTETKFLKPALFITRLFIFLFLLPWQILRFTNHESAAGIAKGFYKFSMSPTVGLIIGVLMMALLIAFLVGFKKTWTYGLVLALHAIGTITTLGKLLPPYEGYDRLFVAAVPVVGAMLLLWVLRKEDTLLSLGGKLG
;
A
#
# COMPACT_ATOMS: atom_id res chain seq x y z
N MET A 1 30.50 -8.48 -0.80
CA MET A 1 30.59 -7.03 -0.52
C MET A 1 30.01 -6.13 -1.61
N THR A 2 29.96 -6.57 -2.83
CA THR A 2 29.29 -5.87 -3.94
C THR A 2 27.75 -5.84 -3.83
N GLU A 3 27.15 -6.81 -3.16
CA GLU A 3 25.68 -6.94 -3.01
C GLU A 3 25.05 -5.81 -2.19
N THR A 4 25.72 -5.33 -1.16
CA THR A 4 25.23 -4.22 -0.32
C THR A 4 25.17 -2.87 -1.04
N LYS A 5 25.96 -2.72 -2.13
CA LYS A 5 25.95 -1.49 -2.94
C LYS A 5 24.60 -1.24 -3.60
N PHE A 6 23.90 -2.29 -3.98
CA PHE A 6 22.60 -2.20 -4.65
C PHE A 6 21.40 -2.19 -3.70
N LEU A 7 21.61 -2.47 -2.41
CA LEU A 7 20.54 -2.57 -1.43
C LEU A 7 19.72 -1.27 -1.34
N LYS A 8 20.38 -0.13 -1.16
CA LYS A 8 19.68 1.16 -1.04
C LYS A 8 18.88 1.55 -2.30
N PRO A 9 19.45 1.45 -3.52
CA PRO A 9 18.67 1.66 -4.73
C PRO A 9 17.51 0.68 -4.87
N ALA A 10 17.70 -0.59 -4.54
CA ALA A 10 16.64 -1.60 -4.62
C ALA A 10 15.49 -1.28 -3.65
N LEU A 11 15.78 -0.90 -2.42
CA LEU A 11 14.76 -0.51 -1.44
C LEU A 11 14.01 0.75 -1.88
N PHE A 12 14.71 1.75 -2.41
CA PHE A 12 14.06 2.95 -2.95
C PHE A 12 13.13 2.62 -4.13
N ILE A 13 13.58 1.77 -5.07
CA ILE A 13 12.75 1.34 -6.21
C ILE A 13 11.53 0.55 -5.70
N THR A 14 11.72 -0.34 -4.74
CA THR A 14 10.61 -1.08 -4.12
C THR A 14 9.59 -0.14 -3.49
N ARG A 15 10.04 0.85 -2.73
CA ARG A 15 9.18 1.90 -2.14
C ARG A 15 8.42 2.67 -3.20
N LEU A 16 9.11 3.10 -4.25
CA LEU A 16 8.49 3.82 -5.37
C LEU A 16 7.44 2.96 -6.08
N PHE A 17 7.71 1.69 -6.33
CA PHE A 17 6.77 0.80 -7.01
C PHE A 17 5.56 0.47 -6.14
N ILE A 18 5.73 0.31 -4.83
CA ILE A 18 4.61 0.16 -3.90
C ILE A 18 3.74 1.43 -3.92
N PHE A 19 4.35 2.61 -3.89
CA PHE A 19 3.64 3.87 -4.01
C PHE A 19 2.82 3.94 -5.30
N LEU A 20 3.44 3.65 -6.45
CA LEU A 20 2.77 3.66 -7.76
C LEU A 20 1.65 2.62 -7.86
N PHE A 21 1.80 1.47 -7.21
CA PHE A 21 0.77 0.44 -7.12
C PHE A 21 -0.45 0.92 -6.31
N LEU A 22 -0.23 1.62 -5.20
CA LEU A 22 -1.31 2.08 -4.32
C LEU A 22 -1.96 3.39 -4.78
N LEU A 23 -1.24 4.22 -5.53
CA LEU A 23 -1.70 5.55 -5.93
C LEU A 23 -3.05 5.54 -6.67
N PRO A 24 -3.32 4.67 -7.66
CA PRO A 24 -4.61 4.64 -8.35
C PRO A 24 -5.80 4.43 -7.41
N TRP A 25 -5.64 3.60 -6.39
CA TRP A 25 -6.68 3.34 -5.39
C TRP A 25 -7.00 4.57 -4.53
N GLN A 26 -5.98 5.40 -4.26
CA GLN A 26 -6.19 6.65 -3.54
C GLN A 26 -6.86 7.70 -4.43
N ILE A 27 -6.43 7.82 -5.69
CA ILE A 27 -7.03 8.72 -6.67
C ILE A 27 -8.52 8.40 -6.87
N LEU A 28 -8.88 7.12 -6.94
CA LEU A 28 -10.26 6.67 -7.08
C LEU A 28 -11.20 7.25 -6.03
N ARG A 29 -10.73 7.43 -4.80
CA ARG A 29 -11.52 8.01 -3.69
C ARG A 29 -11.95 9.45 -3.95
N PHE A 30 -11.19 10.19 -4.75
CA PHE A 30 -11.46 11.58 -5.10
C PHE A 30 -12.20 11.72 -6.43
N THR A 31 -11.98 10.81 -7.38
CA THR A 31 -12.49 10.91 -8.75
C THR A 31 -13.75 10.09 -8.97
N ASN A 32 -13.95 9.00 -8.23
CA ASN A 32 -15.11 8.12 -8.36
C ASN A 32 -15.58 7.60 -7.00
N HIS A 33 -16.36 8.42 -6.32
CA HIS A 33 -16.86 8.14 -4.98
C HIS A 33 -17.73 6.87 -4.93
N GLU A 34 -18.58 6.63 -5.96
CA GLU A 34 -19.47 5.46 -6.01
C GLU A 34 -18.66 4.16 -6.05
N SER A 35 -17.62 4.10 -6.89
CA SER A 35 -16.73 2.93 -6.95
C SER A 35 -15.99 2.71 -5.63
N ALA A 36 -15.50 3.76 -4.99
CA ALA A 36 -14.85 3.67 -3.69
C ALA A 36 -15.80 3.18 -2.60
N ALA A 37 -17.05 3.69 -2.57
CA ALA A 37 -18.08 3.24 -1.65
C ALA A 37 -18.49 1.79 -1.91
N GLY A 38 -18.59 1.38 -3.18
CA GLY A 38 -18.87 0.01 -3.59
C GLY A 38 -17.79 -0.98 -3.09
N ILE A 39 -16.52 -0.62 -3.18
CA ILE A 39 -15.40 -1.40 -2.65
C ILE A 39 -15.50 -1.52 -1.11
N ALA A 40 -15.76 -0.40 -0.42
CA ALA A 40 -15.92 -0.38 1.03
C ALA A 40 -17.05 -1.30 1.48
N LYS A 41 -18.22 -1.25 0.83
CA LYS A 41 -19.35 -2.10 1.13
C LYS A 41 -19.12 -3.57 0.78
N GLY A 42 -18.54 -3.83 -0.38
CA GLY A 42 -18.33 -5.19 -0.89
C GLY A 42 -17.33 -5.98 -0.06
N PHE A 43 -16.16 -5.43 0.20
CA PHE A 43 -15.06 -6.15 0.85
C PHE A 43 -14.96 -5.89 2.35
N TYR A 44 -15.24 -4.67 2.80
CA TYR A 44 -15.08 -4.30 4.21
C TYR A 44 -16.41 -4.27 4.98
N LYS A 45 -17.55 -4.50 4.30
CA LYS A 45 -18.90 -4.44 4.89
C LYS A 45 -19.19 -3.11 5.57
N PHE A 46 -18.60 -2.03 5.07
CA PHE A 46 -18.70 -0.69 5.61
C PHE A 46 -19.43 0.23 4.62
N SER A 47 -20.52 0.85 5.07
CA SER A 47 -21.24 1.86 4.28
C SER A 47 -20.58 3.22 4.44
N MET A 48 -20.10 3.77 3.32
CA MET A 48 -19.30 4.99 3.30
C MET A 48 -20.07 6.13 2.66
N SER A 49 -20.34 7.19 3.45
CA SER A 49 -20.89 8.45 2.91
C SER A 49 -19.82 9.23 2.11
N PRO A 50 -20.23 10.16 1.23
CA PRO A 50 -19.29 11.01 0.48
C PRO A 50 -18.28 11.73 1.38
N THR A 51 -18.75 12.31 2.48
CA THR A 51 -17.88 13.04 3.44
C THR A 51 -16.87 12.12 4.10
N VAL A 52 -17.31 10.95 4.57
CA VAL A 52 -16.43 9.95 5.19
C VAL A 52 -15.41 9.44 4.18
N GLY A 53 -15.83 9.20 2.94
CA GLY A 53 -14.94 8.79 1.85
C GLY A 53 -13.85 9.81 1.56
N LEU A 54 -14.19 11.08 1.55
CA LEU A 54 -13.23 12.18 1.36
C LEU A 54 -12.23 12.26 2.51
N ILE A 55 -12.68 12.18 3.76
CA ILE A 55 -11.82 12.22 4.95
C ILE A 55 -10.82 11.05 4.90
N ILE A 56 -11.31 9.83 4.66
CA ILE A 56 -10.45 8.64 4.53
C ILE A 56 -9.47 8.82 3.36
N GLY A 57 -9.94 9.35 2.22
CA GLY A 57 -9.09 9.63 1.07
C GLY A 57 -7.93 10.56 1.39
N VAL A 58 -8.20 11.67 2.08
CA VAL A 58 -7.15 12.63 2.50
C VAL A 58 -6.16 11.98 3.46
N LEU A 59 -6.64 11.25 4.48
CA LEU A 59 -5.77 10.57 5.45
C LEU A 59 -4.90 9.51 4.78
N MET A 60 -5.47 8.71 3.87
CA MET A 60 -4.73 7.68 3.15
C MET A 60 -3.73 8.27 2.17
N MET A 61 -4.07 9.36 1.50
CA MET A 61 -3.14 10.06 0.61
C MET A 61 -1.97 10.66 1.40
N ALA A 62 -2.24 11.28 2.55
CA ALA A 62 -1.19 11.79 3.44
C ALA A 62 -0.26 10.67 3.93
N LEU A 63 -0.81 9.52 4.31
CA LEU A 63 -0.03 8.33 4.70
C LEU A 63 0.83 7.84 3.52
N LEU A 64 0.27 7.78 2.32
CA LEU A 64 0.97 7.31 1.13
C LEU A 64 2.11 8.25 0.72
N ILE A 65 1.93 9.56 0.85
CA ILE A 65 3.00 10.55 0.62
C ILE A 65 4.08 10.43 1.69
N ALA A 66 3.71 10.31 2.97
CA ALA A 66 4.65 10.10 4.07
C ALA A 66 5.46 8.81 3.89
N PHE A 67 4.83 7.74 3.39
CA PHE A 67 5.50 6.51 3.00
C PHE A 67 6.51 6.75 1.88
N LEU A 68 6.12 7.44 0.80
CA LEU A 68 7.00 7.71 -0.35
C LEU A 68 8.25 8.48 0.04
N VAL A 69 8.11 9.52 0.88
CA VAL A 69 9.23 10.33 1.32
C VAL A 69 10.03 9.70 2.47
N GLY A 70 9.65 8.52 2.93
CA GLY A 70 10.34 7.80 4.01
C GLY A 70 10.28 8.51 5.36
N PHE A 71 9.16 9.16 5.66
CA PHE A 71 8.95 9.85 6.94
C PHE A 71 8.44 8.88 8.01
N LYS A 72 9.08 8.85 9.20
CA LYS A 72 8.75 7.94 10.31
C LYS A 72 8.48 6.51 9.83
N LYS A 73 9.45 5.88 9.18
CA LYS A 73 9.31 4.63 8.43
C LYS A 73 8.75 3.47 9.24
N THR A 74 9.05 3.36 10.52
CA THR A 74 8.46 2.32 11.37
C THR A 74 6.94 2.36 11.35
N TRP A 75 6.35 3.56 11.42
CA TRP A 75 4.90 3.76 11.43
C TRP A 75 4.31 3.78 10.02
N THR A 76 4.86 4.56 9.11
CA THR A 76 4.28 4.71 7.77
C THR A 76 4.36 3.42 6.97
N TYR A 77 5.51 2.73 6.99
CA TYR A 77 5.65 1.44 6.31
C TYR A 77 4.84 0.35 6.99
N GLY A 78 4.81 0.35 8.33
CA GLY A 78 4.02 -0.59 9.11
C GLY A 78 2.52 -0.43 8.90
N LEU A 79 2.00 0.81 8.86
CA LEU A 79 0.59 1.09 8.59
C LEU A 79 0.20 0.72 7.15
N VAL A 80 1.02 1.07 6.16
CA VAL A 80 0.76 0.69 4.77
C VAL A 80 0.74 -0.83 4.63
N LEU A 81 1.69 -1.54 5.23
CA LEU A 81 1.71 -3.00 5.27
C LEU A 81 0.44 -3.57 5.93
N ALA A 82 0.07 -3.08 7.11
CA ALA A 82 -1.08 -3.58 7.86
C ALA A 82 -2.39 -3.36 7.08
N LEU A 83 -2.60 -2.16 6.53
CA LEU A 83 -3.80 -1.83 5.75
C LEU A 83 -3.90 -2.68 4.48
N HIS A 84 -2.78 -2.88 3.77
CA HIS A 84 -2.77 -3.71 2.57
C HIS A 84 -2.95 -5.20 2.90
N ALA A 85 -2.35 -5.69 3.99
CA ALA A 85 -2.56 -7.06 4.46
C ALA A 85 -4.02 -7.32 4.85
N ILE A 86 -4.65 -6.38 5.55
CA ILE A 86 -6.09 -6.46 5.86
C ILE A 86 -6.91 -6.49 4.57
N GLY A 87 -6.63 -5.61 3.60
CA GLY A 87 -7.28 -5.62 2.30
C GLY A 87 -7.13 -6.95 1.56
N THR A 88 -5.93 -7.53 1.61
CA THR A 88 -5.65 -8.84 1.00
C THR A 88 -6.46 -9.96 1.67
N ILE A 89 -6.56 -9.95 3.00
CA ILE A 89 -7.35 -10.91 3.76
C ILE A 89 -8.85 -10.77 3.45
N THR A 90 -9.37 -9.55 3.36
CA THR A 90 -10.78 -9.33 3.05
C THR A 90 -11.17 -9.76 1.63
N THR A 91 -10.18 -9.84 0.73
CA THR A 91 -10.36 -10.32 -0.65
C THR A 91 -9.94 -11.78 -0.85
N LEU A 92 -9.76 -12.56 0.22
CA LEU A 92 -9.23 -13.92 0.17
C LEU A 92 -10.01 -14.84 -0.78
N GLY A 93 -11.34 -14.68 -0.87
CA GLY A 93 -12.16 -15.43 -1.83
C GLY A 93 -11.83 -15.17 -3.31
N LYS A 94 -11.19 -14.04 -3.63
CA LYS A 94 -10.72 -13.70 -4.97
C LYS A 94 -9.30 -14.20 -5.27
N LEU A 95 -8.58 -14.66 -4.26
CA LEU A 95 -7.22 -15.17 -4.37
C LEU A 95 -7.17 -16.68 -4.69
N LEU A 96 -8.30 -17.36 -4.58
CA LEU A 96 -8.40 -18.81 -4.74
C LEU A 96 -9.25 -19.18 -5.96
N PRO A 97 -8.90 -20.28 -6.68
CA PRO A 97 -9.74 -20.77 -7.77
C PRO A 97 -11.11 -21.30 -7.27
N PRO A 98 -12.15 -21.29 -8.13
CA PRO A 98 -12.11 -20.83 -9.53
C PRO A 98 -12.04 -19.30 -9.64
N TYR A 99 -11.27 -18.82 -10.61
CA TYR A 99 -11.15 -17.39 -10.88
C TYR A 99 -12.20 -16.95 -11.90
N GLU A 100 -13.03 -16.00 -11.52
CA GLU A 100 -14.06 -15.42 -12.36
C GLU A 100 -13.66 -14.01 -12.82
N GLY A 101 -13.92 -13.68 -14.08
CA GLY A 101 -13.62 -12.37 -14.63
C GLY A 101 -12.16 -11.97 -14.41
N TYR A 102 -11.95 -10.85 -13.72
CA TYR A 102 -10.63 -10.29 -13.43
C TYR A 102 -10.06 -10.69 -12.05
N ASP A 103 -10.62 -11.72 -11.41
CA ASP A 103 -10.21 -12.13 -10.05
C ASP A 103 -8.73 -12.48 -9.94
N ARG A 104 -8.12 -12.98 -11.02
CA ARG A 104 -6.67 -13.26 -11.07
C ARG A 104 -5.80 -12.04 -10.75
N LEU A 105 -6.31 -10.83 -10.99
CA LEU A 105 -5.56 -9.60 -10.69
C LEU A 105 -5.39 -9.39 -9.18
N PHE A 106 -6.29 -9.91 -8.36
CA PHE A 106 -6.18 -9.85 -6.90
C PHE A 106 -4.99 -10.65 -6.36
N VAL A 107 -4.55 -11.67 -7.08
CA VAL A 107 -3.38 -12.50 -6.69
C VAL A 107 -2.11 -11.65 -6.59
N ALA A 108 -2.02 -10.54 -7.33
CA ALA A 108 -0.90 -9.60 -7.23
C ALA A 108 -0.77 -8.95 -5.84
N ALA A 109 -1.83 -8.93 -5.04
CA ALA A 109 -1.77 -8.43 -3.66
C ALA A 109 -0.79 -9.22 -2.78
N VAL A 110 -0.65 -10.53 -3.02
CA VAL A 110 0.20 -11.42 -2.21
C VAL A 110 1.69 -11.05 -2.30
N PRO A 111 2.33 -10.99 -3.50
CA PRO A 111 3.72 -10.55 -3.59
C PRO A 111 3.93 -9.10 -3.14
N VAL A 112 2.92 -8.23 -3.27
CA VAL A 112 3.01 -6.85 -2.78
C VAL A 112 3.07 -6.81 -1.26
N VAL A 113 2.29 -7.62 -0.54
CA VAL A 113 2.44 -7.79 0.92
C VAL A 113 3.86 -8.22 1.28
N GLY A 114 4.42 -9.19 0.54
CA GLY A 114 5.80 -9.64 0.74
C GLY A 114 6.81 -8.52 0.56
N ALA A 115 6.66 -7.72 -0.50
CA ALA A 115 7.53 -6.56 -0.75
C ALA A 115 7.41 -5.49 0.33
N MET A 116 6.20 -5.21 0.82
CA MET A 116 5.96 -4.27 1.93
C MET A 116 6.58 -4.76 3.24
N LEU A 117 6.46 -6.06 3.53
CA LEU A 117 7.07 -6.67 4.71
C LEU A 117 8.60 -6.57 4.66
N LEU A 118 9.21 -6.90 3.51
CA LEU A 118 10.65 -6.77 3.31
C LEU A 118 11.11 -5.33 3.51
N LEU A 119 10.39 -4.38 2.91
CA LEU A 119 10.71 -2.96 3.04
C LEU A 119 10.59 -2.49 4.50
N TRP A 120 9.58 -2.94 5.24
CA TRP A 120 9.42 -2.62 6.65
C TRP A 120 10.54 -3.21 7.52
N VAL A 121 10.93 -4.45 7.29
CA VAL A 121 12.04 -5.11 8.00
C VAL A 121 13.35 -4.36 7.74
N LEU A 122 13.62 -3.99 6.50
CA LEU A 122 14.86 -3.31 6.07
C LEU A 122 14.76 -1.77 6.10
N ARG A 123 13.75 -1.20 6.75
CA ARG A 123 13.47 0.23 6.74
C ARG A 123 14.61 1.13 7.17
N LYS A 124 15.53 0.64 8.02
CA LYS A 124 16.71 1.39 8.45
C LYS A 124 17.78 1.50 7.36
N GLU A 125 17.79 0.55 6.43
CA GLU A 125 18.69 0.53 5.28
C GLU A 125 18.13 1.33 4.09
N ASP A 126 16.82 1.59 4.07
CA ASP A 126 16.16 2.42 3.07
C ASP A 126 16.40 3.90 3.36
N THR A 127 17.59 4.37 2.99
CA THR A 127 18.03 5.75 3.25
C THR A 127 18.09 6.63 2.01
N LEU A 128 17.96 6.05 0.81
CA LEU A 128 18.01 6.82 -0.43
C LEU A 128 16.73 7.64 -0.61
N LEU A 129 16.88 8.95 -0.81
CA LEU A 129 15.77 9.90 -0.93
C LEU A 129 14.72 9.70 0.19
N SER A 130 15.19 9.56 1.42
CA SER A 130 14.37 9.34 2.61
C SER A 130 14.57 10.48 3.61
N LEU A 131 13.47 11.12 4.04
CA LEU A 131 13.50 12.17 5.08
C LEU A 131 13.91 11.61 6.44
N GLY A 132 13.57 10.35 6.73
CA GLY A 132 13.92 9.67 7.98
C GLY A 132 15.38 9.20 8.05
N GLY A 133 16.11 9.14 6.93
CA GLY A 133 17.46 8.58 6.89
C GLY A 133 17.50 7.18 7.52
N LYS A 134 18.40 6.98 8.50
CA LYS A 134 18.47 5.71 9.28
C LYS A 134 17.46 5.64 10.43
N LEU A 135 16.77 6.73 10.72
CA LEU A 135 15.72 6.75 11.74
C LEU A 135 14.50 5.99 11.21
N GLY A 136 14.11 4.95 11.90
CA GLY A 136 12.97 4.11 11.53
C GLY A 136 11.69 4.50 12.22
#